data_01c1bd752ba0ef41bda8aac629108273
#
_entry.id   01c1bd752ba0ef41bda8aac629108273
#
_cell.length_a   1.000
_cell.length_b   1.000
_cell.length_c   1.000
_cell.angle_alpha   90.00
_cell.angle_beta   90.00
_cell.angle_gamma   90.00
#
_symmetry.space_group_name_H-M   'P 1'
#
loop_
_entity.id
_entity.type
_entity.pdbx_description
1 polymer ?
#
loop_
_entity_poly.entity_id
_entity_poly.type
_entity_poly.pdbx_seq_one_letter_code
_entity_poly.pdbx_strand_id
1 'polypeptide(L)'
;MSTTRSRAPSTPRDATDRERYLALLRAVNVGGRIVKKDALRDAFARAGGRNVRTFLASGNVLFDAEPGRVHAIVSAACARLQPALGAEPLVMLRTAREIAGLLRRGPFAGVDAPRLLKRYIVFLAGTPRRRPRLPVSNDDEGLDLVFVAKRECWVVSRRKPNGWYGFPVAFVERAVGVEGTARNWSTVTKLANLFSGGPVR
;
A
#
# COMPACT_ATOMS: atom_id res chain seq x y z
N MET A 1 41.99 29.08 -36.74
CA MET A 1 42.26 28.19 -35.57
C MET A 1 40.97 27.95 -34.85
N SER A 2 40.34 26.78 -35.11
CA SER A 2 39.00 26.44 -34.62
C SER A 2 39.18 25.48 -33.47
N THR A 3 38.86 25.88 -32.23
CA THR A 3 38.95 25.06 -31.03
C THR A 3 37.66 24.29 -30.84
N THR A 4 37.65 23.01 -31.19
CA THR A 4 36.59 22.06 -30.93
C THR A 4 36.56 21.73 -29.42
N ARG A 5 35.56 22.22 -28.70
CA ARG A 5 35.29 21.81 -27.31
C ARG A 5 34.76 20.38 -27.32
N SER A 6 35.56 19.46 -26.86
CA SER A 6 35.19 18.09 -26.58
C SER A 6 34.16 18.07 -25.41
N ARG A 7 32.98 17.57 -25.70
CA ARG A 7 31.91 17.34 -24.70
C ARG A 7 32.27 16.06 -23.92
N ALA A 8 32.64 16.21 -22.64
CA ALA A 8 32.88 15.08 -21.75
C ALA A 8 31.67 14.14 -21.70
N PRO A 9 31.87 12.79 -21.63
CA PRO A 9 30.81 11.84 -21.51
C PRO A 9 30.11 12.05 -20.15
N SER A 10 28.79 12.22 -20.20
CA SER A 10 27.94 12.26 -19.00
C SER A 10 28.07 10.94 -18.24
N THR A 11 28.65 10.99 -17.07
CA THR A 11 28.67 9.89 -16.10
C THR A 11 27.26 9.35 -15.92
N PRO A 12 27.03 8.02 -15.91
CA PRO A 12 25.72 7.47 -15.60
C PRO A 12 25.29 7.97 -14.21
N ARG A 13 24.13 8.60 -14.12
CA ARG A 13 23.48 8.92 -12.83
C ARG A 13 23.09 7.62 -12.17
N ASP A 14 24.05 7.07 -11.40
CA ASP A 14 23.94 5.77 -10.77
C ASP A 14 23.06 5.80 -9.52
N ALA A 15 22.37 4.68 -9.32
CA ALA A 15 21.85 4.02 -8.09
C ALA A 15 21.43 4.87 -6.86
N THR A 16 21.98 6.07 -6.68
CA THR A 16 21.82 6.90 -5.48
C THR A 16 20.51 7.70 -5.43
N ASP A 17 19.79 7.79 -6.53
CA ASP A 17 18.59 8.66 -6.66
C ASP A 17 17.26 7.85 -6.68
N ARG A 18 17.31 6.57 -6.30
CA ARG A 18 16.13 5.72 -6.28
C ARG A 18 15.56 5.59 -4.88
N GLU A 19 14.25 5.74 -4.78
CA GLU A 19 13.49 5.52 -3.56
C GLU A 19 12.74 4.18 -3.64
N ARG A 20 12.52 3.54 -2.50
CA ARG A 20 11.74 2.30 -2.39
C ARG A 20 10.27 2.62 -2.17
N TYR A 21 9.44 1.97 -2.95
CA TYR A 21 7.98 2.17 -2.95
C TYR A 21 7.23 0.88 -2.66
N LEU A 22 6.05 1.04 -2.09
CA LEU A 22 5.03 0.03 -1.92
C LEU A 22 3.78 0.45 -2.69
N ALA A 23 3.42 -0.30 -3.71
CA ALA A 23 2.13 -0.20 -4.37
C ALA A 23 1.15 -1.17 -3.70
N LEU A 24 0.06 -0.63 -3.19
CA LEU A 24 -1.02 -1.36 -2.53
C LEU A 24 -2.22 -1.33 -3.48
N LEU A 25 -2.40 -2.39 -4.26
CA LEU A 25 -3.50 -2.49 -5.21
C LEU A 25 -4.80 -2.80 -4.48
N ARG A 26 -5.88 -2.11 -4.88
CA ARG A 26 -7.23 -2.38 -4.40
C ARG A 26 -7.86 -3.51 -5.22
N ALA A 27 -8.66 -4.34 -4.54
CA ALA A 27 -9.51 -5.37 -5.13
C ALA A 27 -8.78 -6.40 -6.04
N VAL A 28 -7.50 -6.67 -5.78
CA VAL A 28 -6.80 -7.79 -6.40
C VAL A 28 -7.20 -9.09 -5.72
N ASN A 29 -7.53 -10.10 -6.52
CA ASN A 29 -7.99 -11.43 -6.05
C ASN A 29 -9.32 -11.38 -5.26
N VAL A 30 -10.24 -10.51 -5.68
CA VAL A 30 -11.62 -10.41 -5.19
C VAL A 30 -12.59 -10.75 -6.32
N GLY A 31 -13.69 -11.45 -6.00
CA GLY A 31 -14.73 -11.76 -6.97
C GLY A 31 -14.33 -12.78 -8.06
N GLY A 32 -13.44 -13.72 -7.73
CA GLY A 32 -13.06 -14.83 -8.63
C GLY A 32 -11.99 -14.48 -9.68
N ARG A 33 -11.54 -13.23 -9.76
CA ARG A 33 -10.43 -12.81 -10.64
C ARG A 33 -9.11 -12.94 -9.90
N ILE A 34 -8.25 -13.86 -10.35
CA ILE A 34 -6.97 -14.14 -9.70
C ILE A 34 -5.83 -13.63 -10.58
N VAL A 35 -5.08 -12.66 -10.08
CA VAL A 35 -3.80 -12.25 -10.67
C VAL A 35 -2.68 -12.93 -9.90
N LYS A 36 -1.89 -13.75 -10.60
CA LYS A 36 -0.74 -14.44 -10.02
C LYS A 36 0.34 -13.43 -9.60
N LYS A 37 1.10 -13.77 -8.56
CA LYS A 37 2.21 -12.92 -8.05
C LYS A 37 3.21 -12.55 -9.13
N ASP A 38 3.52 -13.50 -10.04
CA ASP A 38 4.45 -13.26 -11.14
C ASP A 38 3.91 -12.25 -12.14
N ALA A 39 2.62 -12.30 -12.47
CA ALA A 39 2.01 -11.30 -13.36
C ALA A 39 2.06 -9.89 -12.76
N LEU A 40 1.84 -9.76 -11.44
CA LEU A 40 2.03 -8.47 -10.73
C LEU A 40 3.48 -8.00 -10.80
N ARG A 41 4.44 -8.87 -10.49
CA ARG A 41 5.87 -8.56 -10.55
C ARG A 41 6.27 -8.12 -11.95
N ASP A 42 5.90 -8.90 -12.96
CA ASP A 42 6.27 -8.66 -14.37
C ASP A 42 5.65 -7.38 -14.92
N ALA A 43 4.41 -7.04 -14.54
CA ALA A 43 3.77 -5.78 -14.92
C ALA A 43 4.58 -4.57 -14.43
N PHE A 44 5.02 -4.55 -13.17
CA PHE A 44 5.82 -3.47 -12.60
C PHE A 44 7.26 -3.47 -13.15
N ALA A 45 7.88 -4.62 -13.34
CA ALA A 45 9.22 -4.73 -13.92
C ALA A 45 9.26 -4.20 -15.36
N ARG A 46 8.31 -4.63 -16.21
CA ARG A 46 8.18 -4.14 -17.59
C ARG A 46 7.79 -2.66 -17.68
N ALA A 47 7.20 -2.10 -16.64
CA ALA A 47 6.91 -0.68 -16.53
C ALA A 47 8.15 0.17 -16.15
N GLY A 48 9.28 -0.47 -15.80
CA GLY A 48 10.53 0.19 -15.43
C GLY A 48 10.83 0.20 -13.93
N GLY A 49 10.02 -0.48 -13.12
CA GLY A 49 10.33 -0.74 -11.71
C GLY A 49 11.55 -1.63 -11.57
N ARG A 50 12.41 -1.37 -10.60
CA ARG A 50 13.60 -2.17 -10.28
C ARG A 50 13.36 -2.94 -8.98
N ASN A 51 14.10 -4.05 -8.79
CA ASN A 51 14.04 -4.89 -7.59
C ASN A 51 12.60 -5.27 -7.18
N VAL A 52 11.75 -5.51 -8.17
CA VAL A 52 10.31 -5.75 -7.96
C VAL A 52 10.08 -7.04 -7.20
N ARG A 53 9.36 -6.94 -6.08
CA ARG A 53 8.95 -8.07 -5.23
C ARG A 53 7.47 -7.97 -4.93
N THR A 54 6.81 -9.12 -4.82
CA THR A 54 5.42 -9.20 -4.37
C THR A 54 5.35 -9.88 -3.00
N PHE A 55 4.43 -9.43 -2.17
CA PHE A 55 4.23 -10.02 -0.84
C PHE A 55 2.77 -10.39 -0.62
N LEU A 56 2.50 -11.67 -0.33
CA LEU A 56 1.17 -12.28 -0.27
C LEU A 56 0.38 -12.13 -1.59
N ALA A 57 -0.75 -12.77 -1.70
CA ALA A 57 -1.62 -12.69 -2.88
C ALA A 57 -2.58 -11.49 -2.85
N SER A 58 -2.29 -10.46 -2.06
CA SER A 58 -3.19 -9.34 -1.76
C SER A 58 -2.81 -8.01 -2.44
N GLY A 59 -2.09 -8.08 -3.58
CA GLY A 59 -1.76 -6.87 -4.34
C GLY A 59 -0.76 -5.95 -3.63
N ASN A 60 0.27 -6.51 -2.99
CA ASN A 60 1.39 -5.73 -2.44
C ASN A 60 2.60 -5.89 -3.34
N VAL A 61 3.06 -4.80 -3.94
CA VAL A 61 4.24 -4.77 -4.81
C VAL A 61 5.25 -3.78 -4.28
N LEU A 62 6.45 -4.29 -3.95
CA LEU A 62 7.59 -3.47 -3.56
C LEU A 62 8.49 -3.28 -4.78
N PHE A 63 8.98 -2.09 -5.01
CA PHE A 63 9.89 -1.78 -6.11
C PHE A 63 10.71 -0.53 -5.85
N ASP A 64 11.82 -0.39 -6.56
CA ASP A 64 12.64 0.79 -6.55
C ASP A 64 12.39 1.61 -7.83
N ALA A 65 12.29 2.93 -7.70
CA ALA A 65 12.11 3.85 -8.82
C ALA A 65 12.71 5.23 -8.51
N GLU A 66 13.01 5.98 -9.54
CA GLU A 66 13.29 7.42 -9.44
C GLU A 66 11.98 8.15 -9.06
N PRO A 67 12.01 9.08 -8.09
CA PRO A 67 10.80 9.79 -7.65
C PRO A 67 10.00 10.41 -8.79
N GLY A 68 10.67 11.02 -9.78
CA GLY A 68 10.03 11.63 -10.95
C GLY A 68 9.37 10.64 -11.92
N ARG A 69 9.66 9.34 -11.83
CA ARG A 69 9.13 8.30 -12.73
C ARG A 69 8.11 7.38 -12.08
N VAL A 70 7.97 7.42 -10.76
CA VAL A 70 7.16 6.44 -10.03
C VAL A 70 5.70 6.40 -10.47
N HIS A 71 5.08 7.55 -10.71
CA HIS A 71 3.68 7.61 -11.17
C HIS A 71 3.50 7.02 -12.57
N ALA A 72 4.41 7.29 -13.50
CA ALA A 72 4.40 6.70 -14.84
C ALA A 72 4.57 5.18 -14.80
N ILE A 73 5.44 4.66 -13.91
CA ILE A 73 5.63 3.22 -13.71
C ILE A 73 4.33 2.59 -13.17
N VAL A 74 3.71 3.19 -12.16
CA VAL A 74 2.44 2.67 -11.59
C VAL A 74 1.34 2.66 -12.66
N SER A 75 1.15 3.75 -13.41
CA SER A 75 0.15 3.83 -14.47
C SER A 75 0.37 2.78 -15.55
N ALA A 76 1.61 2.64 -16.05
CA ALA A 76 1.95 1.64 -17.05
C ALA A 76 1.77 0.19 -16.53
N ALA A 77 2.05 -0.07 -15.26
CA ALA A 77 1.80 -1.37 -14.64
C ALA A 77 0.30 -1.66 -14.53
N CYS A 78 -0.51 -0.67 -14.12
CA CYS A 78 -1.97 -0.79 -14.04
C CYS A 78 -2.59 -1.08 -15.39
N ALA A 79 -2.18 -0.38 -16.44
CA ALA A 79 -2.65 -0.64 -17.80
C ALA A 79 -2.36 -2.08 -18.26
N ARG A 80 -1.20 -2.65 -17.89
CA ARG A 80 -0.86 -4.06 -18.17
C ARG A 80 -1.69 -5.06 -17.38
N LEU A 81 -2.16 -4.69 -16.20
CA LEU A 81 -2.97 -5.56 -15.33
C LEU A 81 -4.48 -5.47 -15.64
N GLN A 82 -4.91 -4.40 -16.28
CA GLN A 82 -6.32 -4.14 -16.60
C GLN A 82 -7.02 -5.32 -17.31
N PRO A 83 -6.44 -5.98 -18.34
CA PRO A 83 -7.11 -7.09 -19.01
C PRO A 83 -7.38 -8.28 -18.09
N ALA A 84 -6.47 -8.56 -17.16
CA ALA A 84 -6.62 -9.66 -16.20
C ALA A 84 -7.56 -9.32 -15.04
N LEU A 85 -7.68 -8.04 -14.68
CA LEU A 85 -8.53 -7.56 -13.59
C LEU A 85 -9.93 -7.11 -14.08
N GLY A 86 -10.09 -6.90 -15.39
CA GLY A 86 -11.32 -6.40 -16.02
C GLY A 86 -11.58 -4.90 -15.80
N ALA A 87 -10.73 -4.24 -15.01
CA ALA A 87 -10.73 -2.80 -14.80
C ALA A 87 -9.32 -2.36 -14.38
N GLU A 88 -9.00 -1.09 -14.57
CA GLU A 88 -7.74 -0.53 -14.07
C GLU A 88 -7.73 -0.54 -12.54
N PRO A 89 -6.71 -1.15 -11.90
CA PRO A 89 -6.67 -1.22 -10.45
C PRO A 89 -6.32 0.14 -9.84
N LEU A 90 -7.06 0.53 -8.81
CA LEU A 90 -6.68 1.66 -7.98
C LEU A 90 -5.47 1.30 -7.09
N VAL A 91 -4.46 2.15 -7.07
CA VAL A 91 -3.21 1.91 -6.34
C VAL A 91 -2.97 3.00 -5.30
N MET A 92 -2.79 2.60 -4.05
CA MET A 92 -2.30 3.45 -2.97
C MET A 92 -0.78 3.31 -2.89
N LEU A 93 -0.07 4.32 -3.35
CA LEU A 93 1.40 4.34 -3.37
C LEU A 93 1.93 4.91 -2.05
N ARG A 94 2.93 4.24 -1.47
CA ARG A 94 3.67 4.68 -0.28
C ARG A 94 5.16 4.47 -0.47
N THR A 95 5.96 5.36 0.12
CA THR A 95 7.40 5.17 0.22
C THR A 95 7.74 4.26 1.40
N ALA A 96 8.94 3.66 1.38
CA ALA A 96 9.46 2.92 2.53
C ALA A 96 9.52 3.79 3.79
N ARG A 97 9.83 5.08 3.63
CA ARG A 97 9.88 6.06 4.74
C ARG A 97 8.50 6.29 5.37
N GLU A 98 7.44 6.39 4.56
CA GLU A 98 6.06 6.51 5.06
C GLU A 98 5.67 5.26 5.86
N ILE A 99 5.97 4.06 5.34
CA ILE A 99 5.67 2.79 6.03
C ILE A 99 6.46 2.68 7.34
N ALA A 100 7.75 3.01 7.36
CA ALA A 100 8.55 3.05 8.58
C ALA A 100 8.00 4.07 9.58
N GLY A 101 7.52 5.22 9.11
CA GLY A 101 6.86 6.24 9.92
C GLY A 101 5.58 5.72 10.59
N LEU A 102 4.79 4.88 9.91
CA LEU A 102 3.62 4.23 10.50
C LEU A 102 4.00 3.32 11.68
N LEU A 103 5.07 2.52 11.52
CA LEU A 103 5.51 1.63 12.59
C LEU A 103 5.97 2.41 13.83
N ARG A 104 6.75 3.47 13.63
CA ARG A 104 7.24 4.31 14.74
C ARG A 104 6.12 4.98 15.53
N ARG A 105 5.00 5.31 14.89
CA ARG A 105 3.84 5.90 15.57
C ARG A 105 3.13 4.93 16.51
N GLY A 106 3.37 3.63 16.37
CA GLY A 106 2.72 2.61 17.19
C GLY A 106 1.20 2.72 17.19
N PRO A 107 0.53 2.65 16.03
CA PRO A 107 -0.86 3.11 15.88
C PRO A 107 -1.87 2.38 16.78
N PHE A 108 -1.47 1.28 17.36
CA PHE A 108 -2.30 0.49 18.27
C PHE A 108 -1.67 0.38 19.67
N ALA A 109 -0.73 1.27 20.01
CA ALA A 109 -0.24 1.38 21.37
C ALA A 109 -1.39 1.80 22.29
N GLY A 110 -1.59 1.09 23.40
CA GLY A 110 -2.72 1.33 24.31
C GLY A 110 -4.07 0.77 23.85
N VAL A 111 -4.14 0.18 22.65
CA VAL A 111 -5.29 -0.67 22.30
C VAL A 111 -5.01 -2.05 22.85
N ASP A 112 -5.58 -2.36 24.01
CA ASP A 112 -5.57 -3.72 24.55
C ASP A 112 -6.11 -4.66 23.47
N ALA A 113 -5.26 -5.58 23.05
CA ALA A 113 -5.63 -6.53 22.02
C ALA A 113 -5.78 -7.91 22.61
N PRO A 114 -6.94 -8.25 23.18
CA PRO A 114 -7.26 -9.62 23.38
C PRO A 114 -7.11 -10.36 22.04
N ARG A 115 -6.82 -11.66 22.09
CA ARG A 115 -6.67 -12.53 20.89
C ARG A 115 -7.85 -12.47 19.92
N LEU A 116 -8.92 -11.79 20.30
CA LEU A 116 -10.17 -11.61 19.56
C LEU A 116 -10.24 -10.34 18.72
N LEU A 117 -9.15 -9.56 18.61
CA LEU A 117 -9.12 -8.35 17.80
C LEU A 117 -8.23 -8.50 16.57
N LYS A 118 -8.69 -8.00 15.42
CA LYS A 118 -7.86 -7.75 14.24
C LYS A 118 -7.61 -6.26 14.11
N ARG A 119 -6.40 -5.90 13.75
CA ARG A 119 -5.97 -4.51 13.53
C ARG A 119 -5.69 -4.29 12.07
N TYR A 120 -6.26 -3.24 11.51
CA TYR A 120 -6.12 -2.90 10.10
C TYR A 120 -5.59 -1.47 9.92
N ILE A 121 -4.75 -1.30 8.93
CA ILE A 121 -4.49 0.00 8.32
C ILE A 121 -5.27 0.05 7.01
N VAL A 122 -6.11 1.07 6.85
CA VAL A 122 -6.74 1.41 5.58
C VAL A 122 -5.93 2.52 4.95
N PHE A 123 -5.25 2.21 3.87
CA PHE A 123 -4.49 3.17 3.07
C PHE A 123 -5.46 3.88 2.12
N LEU A 124 -5.47 5.20 2.14
CA LEU A 124 -6.37 6.03 1.36
C LEU A 124 -5.71 6.47 0.05
N ALA A 125 -6.51 6.60 -1.00
CA ALA A 125 -6.10 7.13 -2.30
C ALA A 125 -5.74 8.63 -2.24
N GLY A 126 -6.34 9.35 -1.29
CA GLY A 126 -6.13 10.78 -1.10
C GLY A 126 -6.31 11.21 0.36
N THR A 127 -6.35 12.52 0.57
CA THR A 127 -6.63 13.09 1.89
C THR A 127 -8.13 12.93 2.23
N PRO A 128 -8.48 12.55 3.47
CA PRO A 128 -9.87 12.48 3.93
C PRO A 128 -10.66 13.75 3.61
N ARG A 129 -11.81 13.59 2.98
CA ARG A 129 -12.74 14.69 2.70
C ARG A 129 -13.56 15.06 3.93
N ARG A 130 -13.72 14.12 4.86
CA ARG A 130 -14.42 14.28 6.15
C ARG A 130 -13.52 13.83 7.27
N ARG A 131 -13.58 14.51 8.40
CA ARG A 131 -12.88 14.14 9.63
C ARG A 131 -13.91 13.91 10.73
N PRO A 132 -14.37 12.68 10.91
CA PRO A 132 -15.35 12.36 11.92
C PRO A 132 -14.76 12.52 13.32
N ARG A 133 -15.64 12.76 14.32
CA ARG A 133 -15.25 12.66 15.73
C ARG A 133 -14.94 11.19 16.05
N LEU A 134 -13.78 10.94 16.61
CA LEU A 134 -13.31 9.58 16.92
C LEU A 134 -13.57 9.21 18.38
N PRO A 135 -13.73 7.90 18.70
CA PRO A 135 -13.85 6.81 17.73
C PRO A 135 -15.20 6.80 17.01
N VAL A 136 -15.22 6.28 15.77
CA VAL A 136 -16.46 5.92 15.08
C VAL A 136 -16.63 4.42 15.19
N SER A 137 -17.73 3.97 15.76
CA SER A 137 -18.02 2.54 15.91
C SER A 137 -19.17 2.09 15.01
N ASN A 138 -19.10 0.86 14.56
CA ASN A 138 -20.18 0.13 13.91
C ASN A 138 -20.28 -1.25 14.58
N ASP A 139 -21.24 -1.42 15.45
CA ASP A 139 -21.41 -2.64 16.25
C ASP A 139 -21.86 -3.82 15.38
N ASP A 140 -22.69 -3.58 14.37
CA ASP A 140 -23.16 -4.62 13.45
C ASP A 140 -22.01 -5.25 12.65
N GLU A 141 -21.05 -4.41 12.22
CA GLU A 141 -19.85 -4.87 11.53
C GLU A 141 -18.70 -5.25 12.50
N GLY A 142 -18.81 -4.87 13.78
CA GLY A 142 -17.77 -5.06 14.80
C GLY A 142 -16.52 -4.22 14.51
N LEU A 143 -16.66 -3.00 13.99
CA LEU A 143 -15.59 -2.15 13.54
C LEU A 143 -15.52 -0.84 14.34
N ASP A 144 -14.31 -0.46 14.73
CA ASP A 144 -14.02 0.82 15.36
C ASP A 144 -12.92 1.54 14.59
N LEU A 145 -13.24 2.70 14.01
CA LEU A 145 -12.26 3.63 13.44
C LEU A 145 -11.67 4.44 14.58
N VAL A 146 -10.43 4.16 14.94
CA VAL A 146 -9.77 4.73 16.13
C VAL A 146 -8.87 5.91 15.83
N PHE A 147 -8.41 6.03 14.58
CA PHE A 147 -7.56 7.16 14.16
C PHE A 147 -7.68 7.45 12.66
N VAL A 148 -7.59 8.75 12.30
CA VAL A 148 -7.56 9.24 10.92
C VAL A 148 -6.34 10.12 10.74
N ALA A 149 -5.39 9.67 9.90
CA ALA A 149 -4.24 10.43 9.47
C ALA A 149 -4.47 11.10 8.11
N LYS A 150 -3.42 11.69 7.52
CA LYS A 150 -3.51 12.36 6.21
C LYS A 150 -3.88 11.40 5.08
N ARG A 151 -3.36 10.17 5.10
CA ARG A 151 -3.55 9.17 4.03
C ARG A 151 -3.79 7.76 4.55
N GLU A 152 -3.99 7.59 5.85
CA GLU A 152 -4.24 6.31 6.52
C GLU A 152 -5.32 6.45 7.59
N CYS A 153 -6.09 5.36 7.76
CA CYS A 153 -7.00 5.17 8.87
C CYS A 153 -6.66 3.89 9.64
N TRP A 154 -6.84 3.91 10.95
CA TRP A 154 -6.56 2.78 11.82
C TRP A 154 -7.86 2.24 12.37
N VAL A 155 -8.07 0.95 12.16
CA VAL A 155 -9.32 0.27 12.50
C VAL A 155 -9.05 -0.97 13.32
N VAL A 156 -9.83 -1.13 14.36
CA VAL A 156 -9.93 -2.36 15.13
C VAL A 156 -11.18 -3.09 14.67
N SER A 157 -11.05 -4.39 14.42
CA SER A 157 -12.18 -5.26 14.12
C SER A 157 -12.34 -6.29 15.23
N ARG A 158 -13.48 -6.22 15.90
CA ARG A 158 -13.88 -7.15 16.95
C ARG A 158 -14.44 -8.43 16.36
N ARG A 159 -14.21 -9.56 17.01
CA ARG A 159 -14.82 -10.83 16.61
C ARG A 159 -16.34 -10.78 16.88
N LYS A 160 -17.11 -11.02 15.85
CA LYS A 160 -18.58 -11.09 15.93
C LYS A 160 -19.04 -12.40 16.57
N PRO A 161 -20.29 -12.49 17.08
CA PRO A 161 -20.83 -13.72 17.66
C PRO A 161 -20.78 -14.93 16.72
N ASN A 162 -20.91 -14.71 15.41
CA ASN A 162 -20.77 -15.74 14.37
C ASN A 162 -19.32 -16.17 14.09
N GLY A 163 -18.34 -15.65 14.85
CA GLY A 163 -16.92 -15.96 14.71
C GLY A 163 -16.17 -15.16 13.64
N TRP A 164 -16.85 -14.36 12.82
CA TRP A 164 -16.29 -13.57 11.74
C TRP A 164 -15.80 -12.20 12.22
N TYR A 165 -15.01 -11.55 11.39
CA TYR A 165 -14.49 -10.19 11.60
C TYR A 165 -14.98 -9.30 10.46
N GLY A 166 -15.39 -8.07 10.78
CA GLY A 166 -15.71 -7.06 9.79
C GLY A 166 -14.48 -6.68 8.94
N PHE A 167 -14.71 -6.37 7.67
CA PHE A 167 -13.65 -5.88 6.78
C PHE A 167 -13.79 -4.36 6.60
N PRO A 168 -12.77 -3.54 6.92
CA PRO A 168 -12.97 -2.13 7.25
C PRO A 168 -13.09 -1.18 6.06
N VAL A 169 -12.89 -1.62 4.81
CA VAL A 169 -12.75 -0.70 3.66
C VAL A 169 -14.00 0.15 3.46
N ALA A 170 -15.16 -0.48 3.25
CA ALA A 170 -16.41 0.25 3.00
C ALA A 170 -16.82 1.15 4.18
N PHE A 171 -16.62 0.68 5.40
CA PHE A 171 -16.86 1.45 6.62
C PHE A 171 -16.03 2.73 6.67
N VAL A 172 -14.71 2.61 6.43
CA VAL A 172 -13.81 3.77 6.43
C VAL A 172 -14.15 4.72 5.28
N GLU A 173 -14.39 4.21 4.07
CA GLU A 173 -14.74 5.02 2.91
C GLU A 173 -16.00 5.86 3.16
N ARG A 174 -17.02 5.27 3.78
CA ARG A 174 -18.21 6.02 4.21
C ARG A 174 -17.88 7.11 5.24
N ALA A 175 -17.00 6.81 6.19
CA ALA A 175 -16.64 7.74 7.26
C ALA A 175 -15.82 8.93 6.75
N VAL A 176 -14.82 8.70 5.88
CA VAL A 176 -13.86 9.74 5.47
C VAL A 176 -14.09 10.28 4.05
N GLY A 177 -14.94 9.63 3.23
CA GLY A 177 -15.29 10.06 1.89
C GLY A 177 -14.19 9.87 0.83
N VAL A 178 -13.27 8.94 1.04
CA VAL A 178 -12.14 8.65 0.13
C VAL A 178 -11.95 7.14 0.02
N GLU A 179 -11.70 6.67 -1.19
CA GLU A 179 -11.42 5.26 -1.46
C GLU A 179 -10.13 4.78 -0.79
N GLY A 180 -10.12 3.51 -0.41
CA GLY A 180 -8.99 2.92 0.28
C GLY A 180 -8.79 1.42 0.04
N THR A 181 -7.71 0.90 0.57
CA THR A 181 -7.43 -0.54 0.63
C THR A 181 -6.89 -0.92 2.00
N ALA A 182 -7.37 -2.02 2.56
CA ALA A 182 -6.98 -2.46 3.90
C ALA A 182 -5.85 -3.48 3.88
N ARG A 183 -4.98 -3.39 4.88
CA ARG A 183 -4.01 -4.44 5.21
C ARG A 183 -4.03 -4.70 6.71
N ASN A 184 -3.93 -5.98 7.09
CA ASN A 184 -3.71 -6.34 8.49
C ASN A 184 -2.43 -5.69 9.00
N TRP A 185 -2.42 -5.27 10.25
CA TRP A 185 -1.23 -4.69 10.89
C TRP A 185 -0.01 -5.60 10.81
N SER A 186 -0.19 -6.91 11.01
CA SER A 186 0.88 -7.90 10.85
C SER A 186 1.46 -7.93 9.42
N THR A 187 0.63 -7.73 8.40
CA THR A 187 1.09 -7.60 7.01
C THR A 187 1.91 -6.32 6.82
N VAL A 188 1.46 -5.19 7.37
CA VAL A 188 2.19 -3.91 7.28
C VAL A 188 3.55 -4.01 7.96
N THR A 189 3.62 -4.64 9.13
CA THR A 189 4.88 -4.88 9.84
C THR A 189 5.85 -5.74 9.02
N LYS A 190 5.37 -6.82 8.42
CA LYS A 190 6.18 -7.68 7.55
C LYS A 190 6.66 -6.93 6.30
N LEU A 191 5.81 -6.12 5.68
CA LEU A 191 6.19 -5.27 4.53
C LEU A 191 7.29 -4.26 4.91
N ALA A 192 7.22 -3.66 6.09
CA ALA A 192 8.26 -2.76 6.58
C ALA A 192 9.61 -3.47 6.76
N ASN A 193 9.60 -4.69 7.30
CA ASN A 193 10.82 -5.49 7.47
C ASN A 193 11.48 -5.82 6.12
N LEU A 194 10.68 -6.04 5.06
CA LEU A 194 11.21 -6.28 3.72
C LEU A 194 11.95 -5.06 3.15
N PHE A 195 11.56 -3.84 3.52
CA PHE A 195 12.29 -2.63 3.16
C PHE A 195 13.65 -2.51 3.85
N SER A 196 13.77 -3.07 5.06
CA SER A 196 15.02 -3.07 5.83
C SER A 196 15.99 -4.20 5.44
N GLY A 197 15.68 -5.01 4.42
CA GLY A 197 16.50 -6.14 4.00
C GLY A 197 16.32 -7.39 4.87
N GLY A 198 15.31 -7.43 5.73
CA GLY A 198 14.99 -8.58 6.57
C GLY A 198 14.47 -9.77 5.77
N PRO A 199 14.67 -11.02 6.27
CA PRO A 199 14.14 -12.21 5.65
C PRO A 199 12.61 -12.21 5.65
N VAL A 200 12.04 -12.75 4.58
CA VAL A 200 10.60 -13.07 4.49
C VAL A 200 10.35 -14.29 5.37
N ARG A 201 9.92 -14.10 6.62
CA ARG A 201 9.41 -15.18 7.48
C ARG A 201 7.89 -15.23 7.45
#